data_86d2c775ef35314257daef374a0316be
#
_entry.id   86d2c775ef35314257daef374a0316be
#
_cell.length_a   1.000
_cell.length_b   1.000
_cell.length_c   1.000
_cell.angle_alpha   90.00
_cell.angle_beta   90.00
_cell.angle_gamma   90.00
#
_symmetry.space_group_name_H-M   'P 1'
#
loop_
_entity.id
_entity.type
_entity.pdbx_description
1 polymer ?
#
loop_
_entity_poly.entity_id
_entity_poly.type
_entity_poly.pdbx_seq_one_letter_code
_entity_poly.pdbx_strand_id
1 'polypeptide(L)'
;MDIRLQRLTEWVRHIPGFETASPEPVSGDASFRRYFRVWQSTTGKAPVPFIVMDAPPEHEDCQPFVAIARHWRQQGIMVPAIADEDLTQGFLLLEDFGDQLMLPALAQTNAETLYRQALDELVRIGQVSSPGNYPLPPYDEALLDREMA
;
A
#
# COMPACT_ATOMS: atom_id res chain seq x y z
N MET A 1 -17.68 -15.75 -12.16
CA MET A 1 -17.80 -14.29 -12.07
C MET A 1 -17.20 -13.86 -10.73
N ASP A 2 -16.22 -12.96 -10.70
CA ASP A 2 -15.58 -12.53 -9.46
C ASP A 2 -16.45 -11.50 -8.74
N ILE A 3 -17.20 -11.96 -7.75
CA ILE A 3 -18.14 -11.11 -6.98
C ILE A 3 -17.39 -10.03 -6.17
N ARG A 4 -16.18 -10.34 -5.65
CA ARG A 4 -15.40 -9.36 -4.91
C ARG A 4 -14.89 -8.25 -5.83
N LEU A 5 -14.40 -8.58 -7.03
CA LEU A 5 -13.97 -7.58 -8.01
C LEU A 5 -15.15 -6.67 -8.44
N GLN A 6 -16.37 -7.22 -8.53
CA GLN A 6 -17.55 -6.40 -8.80
C GLN A 6 -17.83 -5.41 -7.67
N ARG A 7 -17.85 -5.86 -6.41
CA ARG A 7 -18.05 -4.98 -5.25
C ARG A 7 -16.95 -3.91 -5.14
N LEU A 8 -15.70 -4.29 -5.37
CA LEU A 8 -14.57 -3.35 -5.41
C LEU A 8 -14.77 -2.31 -6.50
N THR A 9 -15.19 -2.72 -7.70
CA THR A 9 -15.44 -1.82 -8.83
C THR A 9 -16.60 -0.87 -8.51
N GLU A 10 -17.67 -1.36 -7.91
CA GLU A 10 -18.79 -0.54 -7.46
C GLU A 10 -18.37 0.46 -6.40
N TRP A 11 -17.63 0.02 -5.38
CA TRP A 11 -17.12 0.88 -4.33
C TRP A 11 -16.26 2.01 -4.89
N VAL A 12 -15.26 1.70 -5.72
CA VAL A 12 -14.36 2.71 -6.28
C VAL A 12 -15.10 3.72 -7.16
N ARG A 13 -16.13 3.30 -7.88
CA ARG A 13 -16.95 4.17 -8.74
C ARG A 13 -17.82 5.16 -7.97
N HIS A 14 -18.05 4.94 -6.67
CA HIS A 14 -18.72 5.91 -5.80
C HIS A 14 -17.79 7.02 -5.30
N ILE A 15 -16.47 6.87 -5.49
CA ILE A 15 -15.47 7.89 -5.10
C ILE A 15 -15.38 8.95 -6.21
N PRO A 16 -15.45 10.25 -5.87
CA PRO A 16 -15.39 11.33 -6.86
C PRO A 16 -14.15 11.26 -7.75
N GLY A 17 -14.37 11.31 -9.06
CA GLY A 17 -13.32 11.21 -10.08
C GLY A 17 -13.02 9.80 -10.55
N PHE A 18 -13.68 8.78 -9.98
CA PHE A 18 -13.51 7.37 -10.37
C PHE A 18 -14.78 6.74 -10.94
N GLU A 19 -15.79 7.51 -11.33
CA GLU A 19 -17.13 7.06 -11.77
C GLU A 19 -17.07 6.08 -12.95
N THR A 20 -16.01 6.17 -13.76
CA THR A 20 -15.77 5.28 -14.93
C THR A 20 -14.62 4.31 -14.72
N ALA A 21 -14.15 4.16 -13.47
CA ALA A 21 -12.99 3.31 -13.18
C ALA A 21 -13.22 1.87 -13.65
N SER A 22 -12.17 1.32 -14.26
CA SER A 22 -12.05 -0.09 -14.64
C SER A 22 -10.78 -0.64 -14.00
N PRO A 23 -10.88 -1.41 -12.90
CA PRO A 23 -9.72 -1.93 -12.20
C PRO A 23 -8.91 -2.89 -13.08
N GLU A 24 -7.64 -2.58 -13.29
CA GLU A 24 -6.68 -3.41 -14.01
C GLU A 24 -5.77 -4.13 -13.02
N PRO A 25 -5.65 -5.47 -13.09
CA PRO A 25 -4.82 -6.20 -12.15
C PRO A 25 -3.35 -5.80 -12.27
N VAL A 26 -2.70 -5.55 -11.13
CA VAL A 26 -1.24 -5.42 -11.01
C VAL A 26 -0.66 -6.66 -10.35
N SER A 27 0.66 -6.77 -10.22
CA SER A 27 1.30 -7.96 -9.66
C SER A 27 0.69 -8.36 -8.32
N GLY A 28 0.41 -9.67 -8.16
CA GLY A 28 -0.09 -10.23 -6.91
C GLY A 28 1.01 -10.33 -5.85
N ASP A 29 0.60 -10.35 -4.59
CA ASP A 29 1.40 -10.67 -3.42
C ASP A 29 1.25 -12.18 -3.11
N ALA A 30 2.14 -12.72 -2.28
CA ALA A 30 2.02 -14.08 -1.74
C ALA A 30 0.95 -14.20 -0.62
N SER A 31 0.15 -13.14 -0.40
CA SER A 31 -0.94 -13.06 0.55
C SER A 31 -2.31 -13.20 -0.14
N PHE A 32 -3.39 -13.12 0.64
CA PHE A 32 -4.76 -13.07 0.10
C PHE A 32 -5.10 -11.71 -0.51
N ARG A 33 -4.19 -10.74 -0.48
CA ARG A 33 -4.39 -9.40 -1.03
C ARG A 33 -4.26 -9.42 -2.54
N ARG A 34 -5.15 -8.66 -3.19
CA ARG A 34 -5.10 -8.40 -4.62
C ARG A 34 -4.98 -6.90 -4.84
N TYR A 35 -4.28 -6.51 -5.88
CA TYR A 35 -4.05 -5.10 -6.19
C TYR A 35 -4.47 -4.81 -7.62
N PHE A 36 -5.15 -3.67 -7.79
CA PHE A 36 -5.65 -3.21 -9.07
C PHE A 36 -5.29 -1.75 -9.27
N ARG A 37 -4.88 -1.38 -10.48
CA ARG A 37 -4.68 0.02 -10.84
C ARG A 37 -5.98 0.60 -11.38
N VAL A 38 -6.29 1.82 -10.95
CA VAL A 38 -7.40 2.63 -11.41
C VAL A 38 -6.92 4.04 -11.68
N TRP A 39 -7.64 4.79 -12.50
CA TRP A 39 -7.28 6.16 -12.85
C TRP A 39 -8.36 7.12 -12.38
N GLN A 40 -7.93 8.14 -11.62
CA GLN A 40 -8.78 9.26 -11.28
C GLN A 40 -8.85 10.23 -12.45
N SER A 41 -10.05 10.53 -12.91
CA SER A 41 -10.32 11.51 -13.96
C SER A 41 -10.72 12.85 -13.35
N THR A 42 -10.01 13.92 -13.74
CA THR A 42 -10.33 15.29 -13.35
C THR A 42 -10.43 16.14 -14.61
N THR A 43 -11.50 16.93 -14.74
CA THR A 43 -11.75 17.79 -15.91
C THR A 43 -10.53 18.64 -16.22
N GLY A 44 -10.02 18.55 -17.46
CA GLY A 44 -8.90 19.37 -17.95
C GLY A 44 -7.51 18.94 -17.45
N LYS A 45 -7.38 17.79 -16.79
CA LYS A 45 -6.09 17.24 -16.35
C LYS A 45 -5.89 15.84 -16.89
N ALA A 46 -4.62 15.41 -16.97
CA ALA A 46 -4.30 14.01 -17.26
C ALA A 46 -4.81 13.12 -16.11
N PRO A 47 -5.29 11.90 -16.41
CA PRO A 47 -5.67 10.94 -15.39
C PRO A 47 -4.51 10.62 -14.44
N VAL A 48 -4.81 10.49 -13.15
CA VAL A 48 -3.84 10.16 -12.11
C VAL A 48 -4.05 8.71 -11.67
N PRO A 49 -3.00 7.86 -11.67
CA PRO A 49 -3.14 6.48 -11.25
C PRO A 49 -3.23 6.35 -9.73
N PHE A 50 -4.01 5.36 -9.29
CA PHE A 50 -4.13 4.91 -7.91
C PHE A 50 -4.14 3.38 -7.88
N ILE A 51 -3.79 2.82 -6.73
CA ILE A 51 -3.89 1.38 -6.46
C ILE A 51 -5.10 1.12 -5.56
N VAL A 52 -5.96 0.19 -5.97
CA VAL A 52 -6.99 -0.36 -5.09
C VAL A 52 -6.50 -1.69 -4.54
N MET A 53 -6.39 -1.79 -3.22
CA MET A 53 -6.11 -3.04 -2.52
C MET A 53 -7.42 -3.71 -2.15
N ASP A 54 -7.54 -4.99 -2.47
CA ASP A 54 -8.61 -5.90 -2.05
C ASP A 54 -8.03 -6.90 -1.05
N ALA A 55 -8.38 -6.75 0.20
CA ALA A 55 -7.94 -7.58 1.32
C ALA A 55 -9.17 -8.20 1.99
N PRO A 56 -9.55 -9.45 1.64
CA PRO A 56 -10.76 -10.08 2.16
C PRO A 56 -10.76 -10.14 3.70
N PRO A 57 -11.75 -9.54 4.40
CA PRO A 57 -11.74 -9.45 5.87
C PRO A 57 -11.72 -10.79 6.59
N GLU A 58 -12.17 -11.86 5.93
CA GLU A 58 -12.12 -13.23 6.44
C GLU A 58 -10.70 -13.81 6.50
N HIS A 59 -9.73 -13.17 5.84
CA HIS A 59 -8.33 -13.61 5.76
C HIS A 59 -7.33 -12.53 6.16
N GLU A 60 -7.72 -11.24 6.05
CA GLU A 60 -6.82 -10.11 6.19
C GLU A 60 -7.44 -9.02 7.07
N ASP A 61 -6.73 -8.60 8.12
CA ASP A 61 -7.08 -7.41 8.89
C ASP A 61 -6.33 -6.19 8.33
N CYS A 62 -7.08 -5.21 7.80
CA CYS A 62 -6.51 -3.99 7.26
C CYS A 62 -6.19 -2.93 8.33
N GLN A 63 -6.67 -3.05 9.56
CA GLN A 63 -6.47 -2.04 10.60
C GLN A 63 -4.99 -1.77 10.91
N PRO A 64 -4.12 -2.81 11.07
CA PRO A 64 -2.69 -2.60 11.27
C PRO A 64 -2.05 -1.82 10.12
N PHE A 65 -2.37 -2.19 8.87
CA PHE A 65 -1.86 -1.52 7.69
C PHE A 65 -2.21 -0.02 7.70
N VAL A 66 -3.47 0.30 7.94
CA VAL A 66 -3.96 1.69 7.97
C VAL A 66 -3.32 2.49 9.11
N ALA A 67 -3.25 1.91 10.31
CA ALA A 67 -2.67 2.57 11.48
C ALA A 67 -1.19 2.88 11.28
N ILE A 68 -0.42 1.90 10.79
CA ILE A 68 1.02 2.03 10.54
C ILE A 68 1.27 3.02 9.40
N ALA A 69 0.58 2.89 8.26
CA ALA A 69 0.78 3.75 7.10
C ALA A 69 0.51 5.23 7.44
N ARG A 70 -0.59 5.52 8.15
CA ARG A 70 -0.92 6.89 8.58
C ARG A 70 0.10 7.45 9.55
N HIS A 71 0.51 6.65 10.55
CA HIS A 71 1.50 7.06 11.52
C HIS A 71 2.87 7.34 10.88
N TRP A 72 3.35 6.44 10.05
CA TRP A 72 4.62 6.60 9.35
C TRP A 72 4.63 7.83 8.44
N ARG A 73 3.53 8.04 7.69
CA ARG A 73 3.41 9.24 6.86
C ARG A 73 3.45 10.53 7.68
N GLN A 74 2.82 10.57 8.86
CA GLN A 74 2.91 11.70 9.79
C GLN A 74 4.34 11.95 10.30
N GLN A 75 5.14 10.90 10.41
CA GLN A 75 6.56 10.97 10.78
C GLN A 75 7.49 11.26 9.59
N GLY A 76 6.94 11.50 8.40
CA GLY A 76 7.70 11.83 7.20
C GLY A 76 8.34 10.63 6.49
N ILE A 77 7.93 9.40 6.84
CA ILE A 77 8.30 8.20 6.08
C ILE A 77 7.47 8.14 4.81
N MET A 78 8.12 7.83 3.70
CA MET A 78 7.47 7.74 2.39
C MET A 78 6.75 6.40 2.25
N VAL A 79 5.47 6.41 2.56
CA VAL A 79 4.54 5.28 2.34
C VAL A 79 3.37 5.76 1.49
N PRO A 80 2.67 4.88 0.76
CA PRO A 80 1.50 5.26 -0.03
C PRO A 80 0.45 5.97 0.83
N ALA A 81 -0.04 7.12 0.35
CA ALA A 81 -1.18 7.76 0.98
C ALA A 81 -2.41 6.88 0.83
N ILE A 82 -3.22 6.79 1.88
CA ILE A 82 -4.55 6.18 1.84
C ILE A 82 -5.53 7.30 1.49
N ALA A 83 -6.04 7.26 0.25
CA ALA A 83 -6.96 8.27 -0.26
C ALA A 83 -8.41 8.01 0.19
N ASP A 84 -8.81 6.73 0.27
CA ASP A 84 -10.11 6.29 0.76
C ASP A 84 -10.05 4.85 1.28
N GLU A 85 -11.04 4.43 2.08
CA GLU A 85 -11.07 3.10 2.68
C GLU A 85 -12.48 2.62 2.98
N ASP A 86 -12.69 1.31 2.83
CA ASP A 86 -13.84 0.57 3.39
C ASP A 86 -13.30 -0.67 4.11
N LEU A 87 -13.02 -0.52 5.40
CA LEU A 87 -12.47 -1.61 6.22
C LEU A 87 -13.46 -2.75 6.44
N THR A 88 -14.78 -2.49 6.30
CA THR A 88 -15.81 -3.53 6.41
C THR A 88 -15.73 -4.50 5.24
N GLN A 89 -15.42 -4.00 4.06
CA GLN A 89 -15.22 -4.80 2.86
C GLN A 89 -13.74 -5.16 2.63
N GLY A 90 -12.81 -4.51 3.32
CA GLY A 90 -11.36 -4.69 3.16
C GLY A 90 -10.84 -4.05 1.87
N PHE A 91 -11.37 -2.88 1.49
CA PHE A 91 -10.92 -2.12 0.33
C PHE A 91 -10.17 -0.86 0.75
N LEU A 92 -9.01 -0.61 0.14
CA LEU A 92 -8.24 0.62 0.34
C LEU A 92 -7.89 1.23 -1.02
N LEU A 93 -8.05 2.55 -1.15
CA LEU A 93 -7.56 3.32 -2.29
C LEU A 93 -6.24 3.98 -1.90
N LEU A 94 -5.17 3.60 -2.57
CA LEU A 94 -3.78 3.95 -2.24
C LEU A 94 -3.15 4.81 -3.34
N GLU A 95 -2.22 5.67 -2.95
CA GLU A 95 -1.30 6.33 -3.87
C GLU A 95 -0.52 5.29 -4.68
N ASP A 96 -0.39 5.50 -5.99
CA ASP A 96 0.39 4.63 -6.88
C ASP A 96 1.83 5.17 -7.01
N PHE A 97 2.81 4.39 -6.58
CA PHE A 97 4.23 4.71 -6.76
C PHE A 97 4.79 4.29 -8.13
N GLY A 98 3.95 3.74 -9.00
CA GLY A 98 4.33 3.26 -10.33
C GLY A 98 5.03 1.90 -10.31
N ASP A 99 5.63 1.55 -11.46
CA ASP A 99 6.18 0.21 -11.69
C ASP A 99 7.72 0.17 -11.70
N GLN A 100 8.37 1.31 -11.39
CA GLN A 100 9.83 1.37 -11.40
C GLN A 100 10.40 0.82 -10.09
N LEU A 101 10.76 -0.45 -10.11
CA LEU A 101 11.41 -1.11 -8.97
C LEU A 101 12.91 -0.76 -8.91
N MET A 102 13.48 -0.81 -7.69
CA MET A 102 14.88 -0.49 -7.46
C MET A 102 15.82 -1.40 -8.26
N LEU A 103 15.61 -2.72 -8.22
CA LEU A 103 16.52 -3.68 -8.86
C LEU A 103 16.67 -3.47 -10.37
N PRO A 104 15.58 -3.33 -11.18
CA PRO A 104 15.70 -2.99 -12.60
C PRO A 104 16.28 -1.60 -12.86
N ALA A 105 16.17 -0.67 -11.90
CA ALA A 105 16.71 0.69 -12.03
C ALA A 105 18.19 0.79 -11.69
N LEU A 106 18.81 -0.24 -11.09
CA LEU A 106 20.21 -0.23 -10.71
C LEU A 106 21.13 -0.24 -11.94
N ALA A 107 22.10 0.66 -11.95
CA ALA A 107 23.21 0.71 -12.89
C ALA A 107 24.50 1.02 -12.11
N GLN A 108 25.67 0.74 -12.68
CA GLN A 108 26.95 1.05 -12.00
C GLN A 108 27.07 2.53 -11.61
N THR A 109 26.46 3.43 -12.40
CA THR A 109 26.54 4.88 -12.18
C THR A 109 25.63 5.42 -11.10
N ASN A 110 24.59 4.65 -10.66
CA ASN A 110 23.60 5.10 -9.69
C ASN A 110 23.45 4.18 -8.45
N ALA A 111 24.08 3.01 -8.46
CA ALA A 111 23.90 2.00 -7.41
C ALA A 111 24.21 2.54 -6.01
N GLU A 112 25.34 3.23 -5.86
CA GLU A 112 25.72 3.81 -4.57
C GLU A 112 24.66 4.82 -4.07
N THR A 113 24.17 5.68 -4.94
CA THR A 113 23.16 6.68 -4.59
C THR A 113 21.85 6.02 -4.17
N LEU A 114 21.37 5.03 -4.91
CA LEU A 114 20.10 4.34 -4.61
C LEU A 114 20.21 3.53 -3.32
N TYR A 115 21.31 2.82 -3.09
CA TYR A 115 21.52 2.10 -1.83
C TYR A 115 21.67 3.05 -0.64
N ARG A 116 22.34 4.18 -0.78
CA ARG A 116 22.45 5.19 0.28
C ARG A 116 21.06 5.72 0.65
N GLN A 117 20.24 6.07 -0.33
CA GLN A 117 18.87 6.53 -0.09
C GLN A 117 18.03 5.47 0.63
N ALA A 118 18.13 4.19 0.23
CA ALA A 118 17.42 3.10 0.88
C ALA A 118 17.89 2.90 2.33
N LEU A 119 19.19 2.97 2.61
CA LEU A 119 19.74 2.86 3.97
C LEU A 119 19.32 4.05 4.84
N ASP A 120 19.33 5.25 4.30
CA ASP A 120 18.88 6.46 5.02
C ASP A 120 17.41 6.32 5.43
N GLU A 121 16.56 5.77 4.54
CA GLU A 121 15.16 5.52 4.86
C GLU A 121 14.98 4.42 5.91
N LEU A 122 15.78 3.34 5.87
CA LEU A 122 15.77 2.31 6.91
C LEU A 122 16.13 2.87 8.28
N VAL A 123 17.12 3.76 8.36
CA VAL A 123 17.48 4.44 9.61
C VAL A 123 16.32 5.29 10.13
N ARG A 124 15.62 6.02 9.24
CA ARG A 124 14.44 6.81 9.61
C ARG A 124 13.31 5.94 10.12
N ILE A 125 13.00 4.82 9.44
CA ILE A 125 12.01 3.84 9.87
C ILE A 125 12.33 3.31 11.27
N GLY A 126 13.62 2.98 11.54
CA GLY A 126 14.06 2.49 12.84
C GLY A 126 13.91 3.49 14.00
N GLN A 127 13.72 4.79 13.70
CA GLN A 127 13.51 5.84 14.69
C GLN A 127 12.01 6.13 14.96
N VAL A 128 11.11 5.59 14.15
CA VAL A 128 9.67 5.83 14.29
C VAL A 128 9.11 4.96 15.42
N SER A 129 8.40 5.61 16.36
CA SER A 129 7.69 4.90 17.42
C SER A 129 6.47 4.14 16.90
N SER A 130 5.94 3.22 17.71
CA SER A 130 4.65 2.58 17.42
C SER A 130 3.51 3.58 17.37
N PRO A 131 2.50 3.39 16.49
CA PRO A 131 1.28 4.17 16.52
C PRO A 131 0.60 4.09 17.88
N GLY A 132 0.18 5.24 18.46
CA GLY A 132 -0.45 5.26 19.79
C GLY A 132 -1.77 4.49 19.87
N ASN A 133 -2.50 4.41 18.75
CA ASN A 133 -3.75 3.67 18.63
C ASN A 133 -3.58 2.21 18.15
N TYR A 134 -2.37 1.81 17.80
CA TYR A 134 -2.01 0.45 17.40
C TYR A 134 -0.57 0.14 17.83
N PRO A 135 -0.33 -0.23 19.09
CA PRO A 135 1.01 -0.56 19.55
C PRO A 135 1.52 -1.83 18.84
N LEU A 136 2.69 -1.70 18.24
CA LEU A 136 3.34 -2.85 17.58
C LEU A 136 3.87 -3.82 18.64
N PRO A 137 3.75 -5.14 18.43
CA PRO A 137 4.37 -6.11 19.32
C PRO A 137 5.90 -5.98 19.27
N PRO A 138 6.61 -6.31 20.36
CA PRO A 138 8.06 -6.34 20.34
C PRO A 138 8.56 -7.44 19.39
N TYR A 139 9.69 -7.17 18.73
CA TYR A 139 10.41 -8.20 17.98
C TYR A 139 11.31 -8.97 18.96
N ASP A 140 10.72 -9.94 19.64
CA ASP A 140 11.37 -10.75 20.67
C ASP A 140 11.82 -12.13 20.15
N GLU A 141 12.48 -12.92 21.02
CA GLU A 141 12.95 -14.26 20.66
C GLU A 141 11.80 -15.18 20.22
N ALA A 142 10.62 -15.08 20.87
CA ALA A 142 9.48 -15.91 20.50
C ALA A 142 8.94 -15.61 19.10
N LEU A 143 8.97 -14.35 18.67
CA LEU A 143 8.65 -13.95 17.31
C LEU A 143 9.73 -14.46 16.34
N LEU A 144 11.00 -14.27 16.69
CA LEU A 144 12.12 -14.70 15.86
C LEU A 144 12.11 -16.22 15.63
N ASP A 145 11.91 -17.01 16.69
CA ASP A 145 11.82 -18.48 16.60
C ASP A 145 10.67 -18.92 15.69
N ARG A 146 9.54 -18.24 15.76
CA ARG A 146 8.38 -18.56 14.89
C ARG A 146 8.64 -18.23 13.43
N GLU A 147 9.33 -17.14 13.13
CA GLU A 147 9.65 -16.75 11.75
C GLU A 147 10.76 -17.61 11.11
N MET A 148 11.58 -18.26 11.93
CA MET A 148 12.68 -19.12 11.47
C MET A 148 12.33 -20.62 11.43
N ALA A 149 11.15 -21.03 11.88
CA ALA A 149 10.68 -22.42 11.89
C ALA A 149 9.99 -22.80 10.58
#